data_ce36a4b5dfcb2f694343b7fe4564cd4c
#
_entry.id   ce36a4b5dfcb2f694343b7fe4564cd4c
#
_cell.length_a   1.000
_cell.length_b   1.000
_cell.length_c   1.000
_cell.angle_alpha   90.00
_cell.angle_beta   90.00
_cell.angle_gamma   90.00
#
_symmetry.space_group_name_H-M   'P 1'
#
loop_
_entity.id
_entity.type
_entity.pdbx_description
1 polymer ?
#
loop_
_entity_poly.entity_id
_entity_poly.type
_entity_poly.pdbx_seq_one_letter_code
_entity_poly.pdbx_strand_id
1 'polypeptide(L)'
;MSHSILMTLDGERHDPDAPFLCADDLAAVRGDGIFETLLVRGGRARCVALHLERLARSAAMLDLPEPDADAWREVIDVAAKQWTADAPRGAEGLMRLVYSRGRESAGHDASPTAYLTVGPVADRVTAVRRDGVSVVTLDRGYSIVAASSSPWQLLG
;
A
#
# COMPACT_ATOMS: atom_id res chain seq x y z
N MET A 1 -15.46 -16.82 -4.43
CA MET A 1 -14.03 -16.62 -4.07
C MET A 1 -13.69 -15.20 -4.43
N SER A 2 -13.13 -14.44 -3.51
CA SER A 2 -12.66 -13.07 -3.80
C SER A 2 -11.52 -13.16 -4.80
N HIS A 3 -11.66 -12.51 -5.96
CA HIS A 3 -10.62 -12.50 -6.98
C HIS A 3 -9.58 -11.45 -6.59
N SER A 4 -8.60 -11.87 -5.80
CA SER A 4 -7.52 -11.00 -5.31
C SER A 4 -6.15 -11.50 -5.75
N ILE A 5 -5.21 -10.58 -5.90
CA ILE A 5 -3.79 -10.85 -6.15
C ILE A 5 -3.00 -10.32 -4.97
N LEU A 6 -1.99 -11.07 -4.54
CA LEU A 6 -0.91 -10.66 -3.66
C LEU A 6 0.41 -10.93 -4.40
N MET A 7 1.26 -9.92 -4.52
CA MET A 7 2.52 -10.01 -5.28
C MET A 7 3.63 -9.20 -4.58
N THR A 8 4.81 -9.77 -4.49
CA THR A 8 6.03 -9.13 -4.01
C THR A 8 6.74 -8.33 -5.11
N LEU A 9 7.73 -7.51 -4.76
CA LEU A 9 8.44 -6.66 -5.74
C LEU A 9 9.26 -7.44 -6.78
N ASP A 10 9.68 -8.64 -6.46
CA ASP A 10 10.36 -9.57 -7.39
C ASP A 10 9.38 -10.22 -8.40
N GLY A 11 8.09 -9.90 -8.30
CA GLY A 11 7.05 -10.41 -9.19
C GLY A 11 6.48 -11.77 -8.78
N GLU A 12 6.88 -12.32 -7.63
CA GLU A 12 6.30 -13.56 -7.13
C GLU A 12 4.86 -13.34 -6.67
N ARG A 13 3.97 -14.24 -7.13
CA ARG A 13 2.56 -14.24 -6.73
C ARG A 13 2.34 -15.19 -5.56
N HIS A 14 1.70 -14.69 -4.52
CA HIS A 14 1.35 -15.47 -3.33
C HIS A 14 -0.16 -15.68 -3.24
N ASP A 15 -0.57 -16.67 -2.45
CA ASP A 15 -1.98 -16.88 -2.12
C ASP A 15 -2.44 -15.76 -1.15
N PRO A 16 -3.39 -14.90 -1.54
CA PRO A 16 -3.86 -13.82 -0.70
C PRO A 16 -4.62 -14.30 0.56
N ASP A 17 -5.07 -15.54 0.60
CA ASP A 17 -5.78 -16.12 1.73
C ASP A 17 -4.85 -16.94 2.67
N ALA A 18 -3.55 -17.06 2.33
CA ALA A 18 -2.55 -17.73 3.16
C ALA A 18 -1.80 -16.71 4.06
N PRO A 19 -1.22 -17.17 5.20
CA PRO A 19 -0.32 -16.35 6.01
C PRO A 19 0.88 -15.86 5.17
N PHE A 20 1.14 -14.56 5.20
CA PHE A 20 2.15 -13.94 4.35
C PHE A 20 3.21 -13.16 5.15
N LEU A 21 2.80 -12.34 6.11
CA LEU A 21 3.72 -11.54 6.91
C LEU A 21 4.29 -12.34 8.08
N CYS A 22 5.54 -12.06 8.43
CA CYS A 22 6.12 -12.55 9.68
C CYS A 22 5.44 -11.87 10.88
N ALA A 23 5.31 -12.61 11.99
CA ALA A 23 4.64 -12.09 13.19
C ALA A 23 5.35 -10.87 13.82
N ASP A 24 6.64 -10.71 13.56
CA ASP A 24 7.49 -9.61 14.00
C ASP A 24 7.72 -8.55 12.91
N ASP A 25 6.93 -8.54 11.82
CA ASP A 25 6.96 -7.44 10.87
C ASP A 25 6.46 -6.16 11.53
N LEU A 26 7.25 -5.10 11.43
CA LEU A 26 6.97 -3.84 12.12
C LEU A 26 5.69 -3.14 11.62
N ALA A 27 5.24 -3.44 10.40
CA ALA A 27 3.91 -3.02 9.96
C ALA A 27 2.79 -3.67 10.77
N ALA A 28 2.93 -4.97 11.10
CA ALA A 28 1.94 -5.71 11.87
C ALA A 28 2.02 -5.37 13.38
N VAL A 29 3.23 -5.23 13.92
CA VAL A 29 3.44 -5.01 15.36
C VAL A 29 3.06 -3.60 15.80
N ARG A 30 3.40 -2.57 15.01
CA ARG A 30 3.23 -1.15 15.42
C ARG A 30 2.91 -0.18 14.28
N GLY A 31 2.59 -0.67 13.10
CA GLY A 31 2.23 0.17 11.97
C GLY A 31 3.40 0.98 11.38
N ASP A 32 4.65 0.51 11.53
CA ASP A 32 5.85 1.17 11.01
C ASP A 32 6.00 0.90 9.51
N GLY A 33 5.21 1.61 8.74
CA GLY A 33 5.16 1.47 7.29
C GLY A 33 4.23 2.48 6.64
N ILE A 34 4.22 2.46 5.33
CA ILE A 34 3.43 3.35 4.48
C ILE A 34 2.67 2.53 3.44
N PHE A 35 1.63 3.10 2.89
CA PHE A 35 0.90 2.49 1.79
C PHE A 35 0.37 3.53 0.81
N GLU A 36 0.15 3.07 -0.41
CA GLU A 36 -0.56 3.80 -1.45
C GLU A 36 -1.74 3.01 -1.98
N THR A 37 -2.73 3.70 -2.50
CA THR A 37 -3.91 3.04 -3.06
C THR A 37 -4.22 3.61 -4.45
N LEU A 38 -4.21 2.74 -5.46
CA LEU A 38 -4.40 3.08 -6.85
C LEU A 38 -5.67 2.40 -7.41
N LEU A 39 -6.32 3.06 -8.34
CA LEU A 39 -7.41 2.48 -9.12
C LEU A 39 -6.82 1.67 -10.29
N VAL A 40 -7.27 0.44 -10.47
CA VAL A 40 -7.00 -0.39 -11.65
C VAL A 40 -8.25 -0.42 -12.53
N ARG A 41 -8.08 -0.07 -13.81
CA ARG A 41 -9.15 -0.11 -14.81
C ARG A 41 -8.55 -0.46 -16.17
N GLY A 42 -9.13 -1.46 -16.85
CA GLY A 42 -8.71 -1.86 -18.20
C GLY A 42 -7.24 -2.29 -18.27
N GLY A 43 -6.76 -3.08 -17.29
CA GLY A 43 -5.40 -3.59 -17.24
C GLY A 43 -4.32 -2.56 -16.88
N ARG A 44 -4.72 -1.38 -16.36
CA ARG A 44 -3.78 -0.31 -16.01
C ARG A 44 -4.10 0.30 -14.66
N ALA A 45 -3.08 0.49 -13.84
CA ALA A 45 -3.18 1.33 -12.64
C ALA A 45 -3.14 2.82 -13.03
N ARG A 46 -3.88 3.64 -12.30
CA ARG A 46 -4.01 5.09 -12.57
C ARG A 46 -3.03 5.90 -11.74
N CYS A 47 -2.51 6.97 -12.35
CA CYS A 47 -1.65 7.97 -11.68
C CYS A 47 -0.40 7.38 -11.00
N VAL A 48 0.17 6.32 -11.56
CA VAL A 48 1.30 5.56 -10.95
C VAL A 48 2.44 6.50 -10.53
N ALA A 49 2.88 7.41 -11.41
CA ALA A 49 3.98 8.33 -11.09
C ALA A 49 3.72 9.16 -9.83
N LEU A 50 2.53 9.77 -9.71
CA LEU A 50 2.16 10.58 -8.55
C LEU A 50 2.10 9.75 -7.26
N HIS A 51 1.62 8.51 -7.34
CA HIS A 51 1.59 7.61 -6.19
C HIS A 51 3.00 7.19 -5.75
N LEU A 52 3.89 6.89 -6.69
CA LEU A 52 5.28 6.53 -6.36
C LEU A 52 6.07 7.72 -5.81
N GLU A 53 5.88 8.94 -6.34
CA GLU A 53 6.46 10.15 -5.75
C GLU A 53 5.97 10.38 -4.31
N ARG A 54 4.70 10.12 -4.04
CA ARG A 54 4.14 10.23 -2.69
C ARG A 54 4.65 9.13 -1.77
N LEU A 55 4.78 7.88 -2.29
CA LEU A 55 5.38 6.76 -1.56
C LEU A 55 6.81 7.10 -1.12
N ALA A 56 7.64 7.60 -2.05
CA ALA A 56 9.02 8.00 -1.76
C ALA A 56 9.10 9.13 -0.70
N ARG A 57 8.25 10.16 -0.82
CA ARG A 57 8.19 11.23 0.19
C ARG A 57 7.77 10.70 1.57
N SER A 58 6.78 9.80 1.60
CA SER A 58 6.32 9.20 2.86
C SER A 58 7.39 8.29 3.47
N ALA A 59 8.14 7.55 2.65
CA ALA A 59 9.28 6.75 3.10
C ALA A 59 10.35 7.64 3.76
N ALA A 60 10.73 8.72 3.09
CA ALA A 60 11.69 9.68 3.64
C ALA A 60 11.23 10.31 4.96
N MET A 61 9.93 10.61 5.12
CA MET A 61 9.36 11.15 6.37
C MET A 61 9.42 10.17 7.54
N LEU A 62 9.43 8.86 7.28
CA LEU A 62 9.54 7.80 8.28
C LEU A 62 10.95 7.20 8.38
N ASP A 63 11.91 7.81 7.70
CA ASP A 63 13.29 7.32 7.67
C ASP A 63 13.39 5.85 7.21
N LEU A 64 12.55 5.48 6.23
CA LEU A 64 12.61 4.21 5.53
C LEU A 64 13.59 4.30 4.35
N PRO A 65 14.18 3.17 3.93
CA PRO A 65 14.95 3.13 2.69
C PRO A 65 14.16 3.69 1.49
N GLU A 66 14.85 4.28 0.54
CA GLU A 66 14.20 4.78 -0.68
C GLU A 66 13.56 3.64 -1.47
N PRO A 67 12.25 3.70 -1.79
CA PRO A 67 11.58 2.68 -2.59
C PRO A 67 12.12 2.65 -4.03
N ASP A 68 12.44 1.47 -4.55
CA ASP A 68 12.82 1.28 -5.95
C ASP A 68 11.61 1.55 -6.86
N ALA A 69 11.60 2.74 -7.47
CA ALA A 69 10.48 3.18 -8.31
C ALA A 69 10.32 2.36 -9.59
N ASP A 70 11.39 1.79 -10.12
CA ASP A 70 11.34 1.00 -11.36
C ASP A 70 10.81 -0.40 -11.08
N ALA A 71 11.26 -1.05 -10.00
CA ALA A 71 10.69 -2.30 -9.54
C ALA A 71 9.19 -2.17 -9.21
N TRP A 72 8.79 -1.08 -8.55
CA TRP A 72 7.38 -0.80 -8.31
C TRP A 72 6.57 -0.63 -9.60
N ARG A 73 7.08 0.09 -10.60
CA ARG A 73 6.37 0.27 -11.89
C ARG A 73 6.14 -1.06 -12.58
N GLU A 74 7.16 -1.91 -12.60
CA GLU A 74 7.09 -3.22 -13.24
C GLU A 74 6.04 -4.11 -12.58
N VAL A 75 6.09 -4.28 -11.27
CA VAL A 75 5.14 -5.15 -10.54
C VAL A 75 3.71 -4.61 -10.58
N ILE A 76 3.52 -3.29 -10.55
CA ILE A 76 2.20 -2.63 -10.71
C ILE A 76 1.59 -2.96 -12.08
N ASP A 77 2.37 -2.87 -13.15
CA ASP A 77 1.90 -3.16 -14.51
C ASP A 77 1.53 -4.63 -14.68
N VAL A 78 2.38 -5.54 -14.19
CA VAL A 78 2.13 -6.98 -14.20
C VAL A 78 0.85 -7.33 -13.42
N ALA A 79 0.73 -6.87 -12.18
CA ALA A 79 -0.41 -7.16 -11.32
C ALA A 79 -1.72 -6.59 -11.88
N ALA A 80 -1.70 -5.37 -12.44
CA ALA A 80 -2.88 -4.76 -13.04
C ALA A 80 -3.39 -5.56 -14.24
N LYS A 81 -2.50 -6.05 -15.10
CA LYS A 81 -2.84 -6.89 -16.26
C LYS A 81 -3.39 -8.24 -15.82
N GLN A 82 -2.70 -8.93 -14.91
CA GLN A 82 -3.11 -10.24 -14.42
C GLN A 82 -4.48 -10.18 -13.74
N TRP A 83 -4.68 -9.21 -12.82
CA TRP A 83 -5.96 -9.06 -12.14
C TRP A 83 -7.11 -8.81 -13.14
N THR A 84 -6.88 -7.93 -14.13
CA THR A 84 -7.91 -7.60 -15.12
C THR A 84 -8.25 -8.77 -16.05
N ALA A 85 -7.27 -9.64 -16.36
CA ALA A 85 -7.50 -10.82 -17.20
C ALA A 85 -8.48 -11.81 -16.57
N ASP A 86 -8.43 -11.92 -15.24
CA ASP A 86 -9.25 -12.85 -14.47
C ASP A 86 -10.55 -12.20 -13.92
N ALA A 87 -10.63 -10.86 -13.88
CA ALA A 87 -11.77 -10.14 -13.35
C ALA A 87 -12.95 -10.06 -14.34
N PRO A 88 -14.19 -9.86 -13.87
CA PRO A 88 -15.32 -9.61 -14.75
C PRO A 88 -15.08 -8.44 -15.68
N ARG A 89 -15.59 -8.52 -16.92
CA ARG A 89 -15.41 -7.46 -17.92
C ARG A 89 -15.90 -6.11 -17.41
N GLY A 90 -15.03 -5.10 -17.46
CA GLY A 90 -15.34 -3.75 -16.99
C GLY A 90 -15.20 -3.54 -15.49
N ALA A 91 -14.76 -4.58 -14.74
CA ALA A 91 -14.50 -4.45 -13.31
C ALA A 91 -13.40 -3.42 -13.03
N GLU A 92 -13.54 -2.75 -11.89
CA GLU A 92 -12.53 -1.86 -11.33
C GLU A 92 -11.83 -2.55 -10.15
N GLY A 93 -10.51 -2.46 -10.13
CA GLY A 93 -9.66 -2.97 -9.05
C GLY A 93 -9.16 -1.87 -8.14
N LEU A 94 -9.00 -2.19 -6.87
CA LEU A 94 -8.27 -1.43 -5.88
C LEU A 94 -6.91 -2.10 -5.67
N MET A 95 -5.84 -1.43 -6.08
CA MET A 95 -4.48 -1.86 -5.83
C MET A 95 -3.93 -1.12 -4.61
N ARG A 96 -3.36 -1.85 -3.66
CA ARG A 96 -2.67 -1.28 -2.52
C ARG A 96 -1.20 -1.67 -2.57
N LEU A 97 -0.32 -0.68 -2.55
CA LEU A 97 1.11 -0.85 -2.36
C LEU A 97 1.39 -0.73 -0.87
N VAL A 98 2.16 -1.65 -0.31
CA VAL A 98 2.57 -1.63 1.10
C VAL A 98 4.09 -1.70 1.18
N TYR A 99 4.66 -0.81 1.98
CA TYR A 99 6.09 -0.72 2.19
C TYR A 99 6.37 -0.46 3.67
N SER A 100 6.99 -1.40 4.36
CA SER A 100 7.29 -1.32 5.77
C SER A 100 8.78 -1.47 6.06
N ARG A 101 9.18 -1.15 7.29
CA ARG A 101 10.57 -1.30 7.75
C ARG A 101 11.04 -2.76 7.76
N GLY A 102 10.13 -3.74 7.68
CA GLY A 102 10.46 -5.15 7.73
C GLY A 102 10.43 -5.70 9.15
N ARG A 103 11.22 -6.74 9.40
CA ARG A 103 11.19 -7.52 10.64
C ARG A 103 11.97 -6.85 11.78
N GLU A 104 11.36 -6.79 12.96
CA GLU A 104 12.02 -6.29 14.18
C GLU A 104 13.26 -7.09 14.55
N SER A 105 13.21 -8.42 14.40
CA SER A 105 14.33 -9.33 14.70
C SER A 105 15.57 -9.12 13.80
N ALA A 106 15.43 -8.49 12.64
CA ALA A 106 16.55 -8.20 11.74
C ALA A 106 17.32 -6.92 12.12
N GLY A 107 16.79 -6.10 13.02
CA GLY A 107 17.46 -4.89 13.51
C GLY A 107 17.78 -3.89 12.40
N HIS A 108 18.99 -3.33 12.41
CA HIS A 108 19.44 -2.35 11.42
C HIS A 108 19.65 -2.91 10.01
N ASP A 109 19.82 -4.22 9.89
CA ASP A 109 20.02 -4.91 8.61
C ASP A 109 18.67 -5.37 7.99
N ALA A 110 17.55 -4.95 8.55
CA ALA A 110 16.23 -5.31 8.06
C ALA A 110 16.02 -4.81 6.62
N SER A 111 15.75 -5.75 5.72
CA SER A 111 15.21 -5.40 4.41
C SER A 111 13.75 -4.97 4.54
N PRO A 112 13.32 -3.91 3.87
CA PRO A 112 11.92 -3.52 3.84
C PRO A 112 11.02 -4.65 3.36
N THR A 113 9.85 -4.79 3.98
CA THR A 113 8.79 -5.63 3.45
C THR A 113 8.01 -4.82 2.42
N ALA A 114 8.01 -5.28 1.17
CA ALA A 114 7.40 -4.59 0.05
C ALA A 114 6.51 -5.55 -0.75
N TYR A 115 5.23 -5.22 -0.88
CA TYR A 115 4.27 -6.02 -1.64
C TYR A 115 3.10 -5.17 -2.12
N LEU A 116 2.32 -5.71 -3.05
CA LEU A 116 1.05 -5.14 -3.43
C LEU A 116 -0.07 -6.17 -3.36
N THR A 117 -1.28 -5.66 -3.18
CA THR A 117 -2.51 -6.43 -3.35
C THR A 117 -3.40 -5.77 -4.39
N VAL A 118 -4.15 -6.57 -5.16
CA VAL A 118 -5.21 -6.05 -6.03
C VAL A 118 -6.48 -6.85 -5.74
N GLY A 119 -7.56 -6.14 -5.49
CA GLY A 119 -8.88 -6.75 -5.28
C GLY A 119 -9.98 -5.90 -5.91
N PRO A 120 -11.23 -6.39 -5.96
CA PRO A 120 -12.34 -5.63 -6.53
C PRO A 120 -12.64 -4.38 -5.70
N VAL A 121 -13.06 -3.33 -6.38
CA VAL A 121 -13.63 -2.14 -5.70
C VAL A 121 -14.95 -2.55 -5.06
N ALA A 122 -15.12 -2.24 -3.78
CA ALA A 122 -16.33 -2.60 -3.04
C ALA A 122 -17.57 -1.86 -3.59
N ASP A 123 -18.71 -2.55 -3.64
CA ASP A 123 -19.99 -2.01 -4.17
C ASP A 123 -20.39 -0.69 -3.50
N ARG A 124 -20.12 -0.53 -2.20
CA ARG A 124 -20.36 0.73 -1.47
C ARG A 124 -19.64 1.93 -2.10
N VAL A 125 -18.44 1.73 -2.71
CA VAL A 125 -17.70 2.82 -3.37
C VAL A 125 -18.42 3.25 -4.65
N THR A 126 -18.98 2.31 -5.39
CA THR A 126 -19.78 2.59 -6.57
C THR A 126 -21.05 3.37 -6.22
N ALA A 127 -21.74 2.98 -5.14
CA ALA A 127 -22.90 3.70 -4.63
C ALA A 127 -22.54 5.14 -4.20
N VAL A 128 -21.47 5.30 -3.43
CA VAL A 128 -20.97 6.61 -2.98
C VAL A 128 -20.59 7.53 -4.14
N ARG A 129 -19.96 6.99 -5.18
CA ARG A 129 -19.63 7.78 -6.38
C ARG A 129 -20.85 8.28 -7.14
N ARG A 130 -21.94 7.52 -7.11
CA ARG A 130 -23.21 7.89 -7.77
C ARG A 130 -24.05 8.83 -6.92
N ASP A 131 -24.19 8.54 -5.64
CA ASP A 131 -25.19 9.16 -4.75
C ASP A 131 -24.58 10.25 -3.86
N GLY A 132 -23.24 10.32 -3.78
CA GLY A 132 -22.54 11.20 -2.85
C GLY A 132 -22.55 10.69 -1.43
N VAL A 133 -21.98 11.47 -0.50
CA VAL A 133 -21.97 11.21 0.94
C VAL A 133 -22.14 12.51 1.71
N SER A 134 -22.74 12.43 2.89
CA SER A 134 -22.71 13.52 3.86
C SER A 134 -21.40 13.44 4.66
N VAL A 135 -20.74 14.60 4.84
CA VAL A 135 -19.51 14.71 5.61
C VAL A 135 -19.69 15.73 6.73
N VAL A 136 -18.96 15.53 7.82
CA VAL A 136 -18.84 16.48 8.94
C VAL A 136 -17.38 16.85 9.07
N THR A 137 -17.10 18.15 9.19
CA THR A 137 -15.77 18.64 9.52
C THR A 137 -15.61 18.70 11.03
N LEU A 138 -14.52 18.15 11.52
CA LEU A 138 -14.14 18.19 12.93
C LEU A 138 -12.85 18.97 13.08
N ASP A 139 -12.80 19.84 14.08
CA ASP A 139 -11.54 20.48 14.45
C ASP A 139 -10.56 19.44 14.98
N ARG A 140 -9.30 19.57 14.55
CA ARG A 140 -8.23 18.74 15.09
C ARG A 140 -7.96 19.18 16.52
N GLY A 141 -8.28 18.33 17.50
CA GLY A 141 -8.07 18.61 18.93
C GLY A 141 -6.58 18.74 19.34
N TYR A 142 -5.65 18.41 18.43
CA TYR A 142 -4.21 18.55 18.62
C TYR A 142 -3.54 18.77 17.26
N SER A 143 -2.39 19.48 17.22
CA SER A 143 -1.53 19.50 16.05
C SER A 143 -0.29 18.66 16.34
N ILE A 144 -0.03 17.68 15.47
CA ILE A 144 1.29 17.04 15.44
C ILE A 144 2.18 18.02 14.67
N VAL A 145 3.05 18.72 15.38
CA VAL A 145 4.18 19.40 14.75
C VAL A 145 4.95 18.27 14.05
N ALA A 146 5.19 18.40 12.75
CA ALA A 146 6.04 17.45 12.04
C ALA A 146 7.38 17.43 12.78
N ALA A 147 7.56 16.41 13.62
CA ALA A 147 8.77 16.30 14.40
C ALA A 147 9.89 15.98 13.42
N SER A 148 10.89 16.83 13.38
CA SER A 148 12.20 16.55 12.80
C SER A 148 12.99 15.53 13.62
N SER A 149 12.34 14.84 14.55
CA SER A 149 12.90 13.83 15.42
C SER A 149 12.00 12.57 15.38
N SER A 150 12.64 11.43 15.25
CA SER A 150 12.01 10.12 15.35
C SER A 150 11.05 10.06 16.56
N PRO A 151 9.83 9.51 16.43
CA PRO A 151 8.89 9.36 17.55
C PRO A 151 9.46 8.62 18.77
N TRP A 152 10.58 7.98 18.61
CA TRP A 152 11.24 7.12 19.60
C TRP A 152 12.18 7.87 20.56
N GLN A 153 12.45 9.16 20.35
CA GLN A 153 13.27 9.97 21.27
C GLN A 153 12.49 10.45 22.51
N LEU A 154 11.19 10.18 22.60
CA LEU A 154 10.34 10.59 23.72
C LEU A 154 10.14 9.54 24.81
N LEU A 155 10.81 8.38 24.72
CA LEU A 155 10.74 7.28 25.70
C LEU A 155 12.09 6.98 26.37
N GLY A 156 13.00 7.96 26.41
CA GLY A 156 14.25 7.91 27.20
C GLY A 156 14.11 8.60 28.53
#